data_143fa99c7c969c28812c93ab988fe818
#
_entry.id   143fa99c7c969c28812c93ab988fe818
#
_cell.length_a   1.000
_cell.length_b   1.000
_cell.length_c   1.000
_cell.angle_alpha   90.00
_cell.angle_beta   90.00
_cell.angle_gamma   90.00
#
_symmetry.space_group_name_H-M   'P 1'
#
loop_
_entity.id
_entity.type
_entity.pdbx_description
1 polymer ?
#
loop_
_entity_poly.entity_id
_entity_poly.type
_entity_poly.pdbx_seq_one_letter_code
_entity_poly.pdbx_strand_id
1 'polypeptide(L)'
;MAQRGKAVKTSVRKFKINDLDQVLGMAEKYASWDATATKADIGEFYSSSPEFFFVAEADKKILGFVCGRESNPPAETLNKWKSRKVASIETLAVDKDYRRHGIATSLLSALFEAFKQKKIDLVTLSVPVVEIAAMKMYGKLGFEPRAQFLWKRLDS
;
A
#
# COMPACT_ATOMS: atom_id res chain seq x y z
N MET A 1 -10.54 1.20 25.58
CA MET A 1 -9.45 1.91 24.87
C MET A 1 -8.67 0.95 24.00
N ALA A 2 -8.40 1.34 22.79
CA ALA A 2 -7.57 0.52 21.93
C ALA A 2 -6.12 0.56 22.40
N GLN A 3 -5.50 -0.60 22.56
CA GLN A 3 -4.11 -0.68 22.98
C GLN A 3 -3.19 -0.26 21.81
N ARG A 4 -2.18 0.51 22.13
CA ARG A 4 -1.09 0.76 21.18
C ARG A 4 -0.22 -0.49 21.10
N GLY A 5 0.27 -0.79 19.90
CA GLY A 5 1.29 -1.80 19.72
C GLY A 5 2.62 -1.41 20.37
N LYS A 6 3.62 -2.25 20.22
CA LYS A 6 4.95 -2.02 20.79
C LYS A 6 5.58 -0.76 20.23
N ALA A 7 6.05 0.13 21.11
CA ALA A 7 6.83 1.30 20.70
C ALA A 7 8.25 0.85 20.32
N VAL A 8 8.69 1.21 19.13
CA VAL A 8 10.02 0.87 18.63
C VAL A 8 10.46 1.95 17.65
N LYS A 9 11.75 2.25 17.65
CA LYS A 9 12.33 3.18 16.69
C LYS A 9 12.42 2.48 15.34
N THR A 10 11.68 3.00 14.35
CA THR A 10 11.65 2.46 13.00
C THR A 10 12.32 3.38 12.01
N SER A 11 12.83 2.81 10.94
CA SER A 11 13.29 3.56 9.77
C SER A 11 12.61 3.02 8.53
N VAL A 12 12.31 3.92 7.59
CA VAL A 12 11.74 3.56 6.29
C VAL A 12 12.85 3.65 5.25
N ARG A 13 12.95 2.61 4.45
CA ARG A 13 13.91 2.52 3.35
C ARG A 13 13.33 1.76 2.17
N LYS A 14 14.02 1.81 1.04
CA LYS A 14 13.62 1.02 -0.12
C LYS A 14 13.76 -0.48 0.15
N PHE A 15 12.82 -1.24 -0.42
CA PHE A 15 12.85 -2.70 -0.41
C PHE A 15 14.13 -3.21 -1.08
N LYS A 16 14.70 -4.27 -0.54
CA LYS A 16 15.81 -5.02 -1.10
C LYS A 16 15.40 -6.47 -1.28
N ILE A 17 16.00 -7.17 -2.22
CA ILE A 17 15.63 -8.57 -2.48
C ILE A 17 15.77 -9.47 -1.23
N ASN A 18 16.68 -9.13 -0.33
CA ASN A 18 16.86 -9.87 0.92
C ASN A 18 15.65 -9.72 1.87
N ASP A 19 14.78 -8.76 1.63
CA ASP A 19 13.56 -8.55 2.44
C ASP A 19 12.41 -9.45 1.99
N LEU A 20 12.56 -10.15 0.86
CA LEU A 20 11.46 -10.85 0.18
C LEU A 20 10.69 -11.80 1.10
N ASP A 21 11.40 -12.63 1.86
CA ASP A 21 10.75 -13.63 2.71
C ASP A 21 9.94 -12.99 3.84
N GLN A 22 10.47 -11.94 4.47
CA GLN A 22 9.74 -11.22 5.52
C GLN A 22 8.52 -10.48 4.95
N VAL A 23 8.67 -9.83 3.79
CA VAL A 23 7.57 -9.12 3.13
C VAL A 23 6.49 -10.11 2.68
N LEU A 24 6.88 -11.26 2.12
CA LEU A 24 5.91 -12.31 1.74
C LEU A 24 5.11 -12.80 2.94
N GLY A 25 5.77 -13.06 4.06
CA GLY A 25 5.09 -13.45 5.29
C GLY A 25 4.09 -12.42 5.79
N MET A 26 4.42 -11.15 5.69
CA MET A 26 3.50 -10.06 6.03
C MET A 26 2.33 -9.96 5.06
N ALA A 27 2.58 -10.11 3.76
CA ALA A 27 1.53 -10.09 2.75
C ALA A 27 0.52 -11.23 2.98
N GLU A 28 1.01 -12.43 3.24
CA GLU A 28 0.16 -13.58 3.55
C GLU A 28 -0.70 -13.35 4.80
N LYS A 29 -0.14 -12.70 5.80
CA LYS A 29 -0.80 -12.51 7.09
C LYS A 29 -1.77 -11.33 7.11
N TYR A 30 -1.45 -10.24 6.43
CA TYR A 30 -2.17 -8.97 6.55
C TYR A 30 -2.74 -8.43 5.24
N ALA A 31 -2.42 -9.01 4.10
CA ALA A 31 -2.81 -8.50 2.79
C ALA A 31 -3.29 -9.63 1.87
N SER A 32 -4.23 -10.42 2.34
CA SER A 32 -4.74 -11.60 1.63
C SER A 32 -6.25 -11.58 1.46
N TRP A 33 -6.83 -10.39 1.22
CA TRP A 33 -8.29 -10.22 1.18
C TRP A 33 -8.97 -11.09 0.10
N ASP A 34 -8.70 -10.81 -1.16
CA ASP A 34 -9.26 -11.58 -2.29
C ASP A 34 -8.25 -12.56 -2.88
N ALA A 35 -6.99 -12.25 -2.74
CA ALA A 35 -5.89 -13.08 -3.19
C ALA A 35 -4.67 -12.84 -2.32
N THR A 36 -3.85 -13.85 -2.17
CA THR A 36 -2.58 -13.73 -1.46
C THR A 36 -1.46 -13.54 -2.48
N ALA A 37 -0.67 -12.48 -2.31
CA ALA A 37 0.49 -12.25 -3.15
C ALA A 37 1.48 -13.42 -3.04
N THR A 38 1.96 -13.88 -4.16
CA THR A 38 2.99 -14.92 -4.22
C THR A 38 4.38 -14.28 -4.22
N LYS A 39 5.39 -15.12 -4.03
CA LYS A 39 6.79 -14.69 -4.16
C LYS A 39 7.06 -14.08 -5.53
N ALA A 40 6.46 -14.63 -6.59
CA ALA A 40 6.58 -14.12 -7.95
C ALA A 40 5.94 -12.74 -8.08
N ASP A 41 4.78 -12.53 -7.47
CA ASP A 41 4.09 -11.23 -7.51
C ASP A 41 4.94 -10.13 -6.86
N ILE A 42 5.51 -10.40 -5.70
CA ILE A 42 6.36 -9.44 -4.98
C ILE A 42 7.63 -9.16 -5.78
N GLY A 43 8.21 -10.19 -6.37
CA GLY A 43 9.36 -10.05 -7.26
C GLY A 43 9.04 -9.19 -8.49
N GLU A 44 7.85 -9.33 -9.05
CA GLU A 44 7.38 -8.49 -10.16
C GLU A 44 7.20 -7.04 -9.75
N PHE A 45 6.58 -6.77 -8.60
CA PHE A 45 6.46 -5.39 -8.09
C PHE A 45 7.84 -4.75 -7.96
N TYR A 46 8.80 -5.48 -7.42
CA TYR A 46 10.16 -4.99 -7.26
C TYR A 46 10.86 -4.75 -8.59
N SER A 47 10.75 -5.68 -9.54
CA SER A 47 11.44 -5.53 -10.83
C SER A 47 10.81 -4.48 -11.75
N SER A 48 9.49 -4.30 -11.67
CA SER A 48 8.79 -3.32 -12.50
C SER A 48 8.81 -1.91 -11.94
N SER A 49 8.80 -1.75 -10.62
CA SER A 49 8.72 -0.44 -9.96
C SER A 49 9.54 -0.42 -8.67
N PRO A 50 10.86 -0.63 -8.75
CA PRO A 50 11.69 -0.68 -7.54
C PRO A 50 11.69 0.64 -6.76
N GLU A 51 11.47 1.77 -7.43
CA GLU A 51 11.38 3.09 -6.81
C GLU A 51 10.13 3.30 -5.97
N PHE A 52 9.13 2.42 -6.09
CA PHE A 52 7.85 2.52 -5.40
C PHE A 52 7.63 1.37 -4.40
N PHE A 53 8.69 0.85 -3.84
CA PHE A 53 8.62 -0.24 -2.88
C PHE A 53 9.46 0.08 -1.65
N PHE A 54 8.78 0.26 -0.50
CA PHE A 54 9.41 0.66 0.75
C PHE A 54 9.08 -0.32 1.87
N VAL A 55 10.02 -0.47 2.80
CA VAL A 55 9.85 -1.25 4.03
C VAL A 55 10.14 -0.37 5.24
N ALA A 56 9.46 -0.67 6.33
CA ALA A 56 9.77 -0.12 7.65
C ALA A 56 10.46 -1.20 8.47
N GLU A 57 11.62 -0.88 9.01
CA GLU A 57 12.39 -1.86 9.78
C GLU A 57 12.83 -1.32 11.13
N ALA A 58 12.99 -2.22 12.08
CA ALA A 58 13.62 -1.98 13.36
C ALA A 58 14.41 -3.24 13.74
N ASP A 59 15.66 -3.08 14.16
CA ASP A 59 16.53 -4.19 14.58
C ASP A 59 16.56 -5.34 13.58
N LYS A 60 16.72 -5.01 12.30
CA LYS A 60 16.77 -5.96 11.17
C LYS A 60 15.48 -6.74 10.93
N LYS A 61 14.38 -6.34 11.60
CA LYS A 61 13.06 -6.93 11.39
C LYS A 61 12.19 -5.98 10.59
N ILE A 62 11.50 -6.50 9.58
CA ILE A 62 10.52 -5.73 8.80
C ILE A 62 9.21 -5.68 9.57
N LEU A 63 8.73 -4.48 9.83
CA LEU A 63 7.48 -4.23 10.58
C LEU A 63 6.33 -3.78 9.69
N GLY A 64 6.63 -3.45 8.45
CA GLY A 64 5.62 -3.04 7.48
C GLY A 64 6.23 -2.83 6.12
N PHE A 65 5.39 -2.77 5.10
CA PHE A 65 5.82 -2.46 3.74
C PHE A 65 4.70 -1.80 2.96
N VAL A 66 5.08 -1.10 1.90
CA VAL A 66 4.16 -0.53 0.93
C VAL A 66 4.77 -0.65 -0.46
N CYS A 67 3.95 -0.98 -1.44
CA CYS A 67 4.35 -0.91 -2.83
C CYS A 67 3.27 -0.27 -3.68
N GLY A 68 3.72 0.41 -4.73
CA GLY A 68 2.87 1.04 -5.71
C GLY A 68 3.40 0.83 -7.10
N ARG A 69 2.63 1.23 -8.08
CA ARG A 69 3.04 1.23 -9.48
C ARG A 69 2.38 2.35 -10.25
N GLU A 70 3.01 2.76 -11.33
CA GLU A 70 2.41 3.69 -12.28
C GLU A 70 1.30 2.97 -13.03
N SER A 71 0.16 3.65 -13.20
CA SER A 71 -0.98 3.17 -13.97
C SER A 71 -1.00 3.85 -15.33
N ASN A 72 -1.55 3.18 -16.33
CA ASN A 72 -1.67 3.72 -17.69
C ASN A 72 -3.13 3.71 -18.15
N PRO A 73 -4.01 4.52 -17.53
CA PRO A 73 -5.39 4.61 -17.98
C PRO A 73 -5.48 5.25 -19.36
N PRO A 74 -6.56 4.97 -20.12
CA PRO A 74 -6.77 5.61 -21.42
C PRO A 74 -6.78 7.14 -21.34
N ALA A 75 -6.41 7.82 -22.41
CA ALA A 75 -6.39 9.28 -22.46
C ALA A 75 -7.73 9.91 -22.07
N GLU A 76 -8.85 9.31 -22.48
CA GLU A 76 -10.19 9.77 -22.11
C GLU A 76 -10.37 9.76 -20.58
N THR A 77 -9.90 8.71 -19.91
CA THR A 77 -9.98 8.60 -18.45
C THR A 77 -9.14 9.67 -17.78
N LEU A 78 -7.90 9.87 -18.24
CA LEU A 78 -7.03 10.93 -17.72
C LEU A 78 -7.69 12.30 -17.85
N ASN A 79 -8.32 12.59 -18.98
CA ASN A 79 -9.02 13.84 -19.20
C ASN A 79 -10.19 14.01 -18.20
N LYS A 80 -10.98 12.98 -18.00
CA LYS A 80 -12.10 13.00 -17.05
C LYS A 80 -11.62 13.16 -15.61
N TRP A 81 -10.50 12.57 -15.27
CA TRP A 81 -9.90 12.68 -13.94
C TRP A 81 -9.11 13.98 -13.75
N LYS A 82 -8.90 14.74 -14.82
CA LYS A 82 -8.06 15.94 -14.82
C LYS A 82 -6.67 15.66 -14.30
N SER A 83 -6.10 14.55 -14.73
CA SER A 83 -4.80 14.05 -14.31
C SER A 83 -3.92 13.79 -15.53
N ARG A 84 -2.62 13.91 -15.33
CA ARG A 84 -1.63 13.62 -16.36
C ARG A 84 -0.98 12.26 -16.16
N LYS A 85 -0.74 11.89 -14.92
CA LYS A 85 0.02 10.70 -14.57
C LYS A 85 -0.48 10.11 -13.27
N VAL A 86 -0.87 8.86 -13.30
CA VAL A 86 -1.56 8.18 -12.21
C VAL A 86 -0.73 7.02 -11.71
N ALA A 87 -0.74 6.82 -10.41
CA ALA A 87 -0.19 5.62 -9.78
C ALA A 87 -1.23 4.97 -8.88
N SER A 88 -1.03 3.71 -8.58
CA SER A 88 -1.84 2.98 -7.62
C SER A 88 -0.99 2.46 -6.47
N ILE A 89 -1.58 2.45 -5.27
CA ILE A 89 -1.02 1.71 -4.14
C ILE A 89 -1.53 0.28 -4.26
N GLU A 90 -0.60 -0.67 -4.40
CA GLU A 90 -0.95 -2.07 -4.59
C GLU A 90 -1.15 -2.80 -3.26
N THR A 91 -0.23 -2.58 -2.32
CA THR A 91 -0.27 -3.26 -1.02
C THR A 91 0.34 -2.37 0.05
N LEU A 92 -0.30 -2.32 1.19
CA LEU A 92 0.21 -1.71 2.42
C LEU A 92 -0.10 -2.66 3.57
N ALA A 93 0.91 -3.04 4.32
CA ALA A 93 0.73 -3.89 5.49
C ALA A 93 1.65 -3.45 6.62
N VAL A 94 1.15 -3.50 7.85
CA VAL A 94 1.92 -3.24 9.07
C VAL A 94 1.63 -4.35 10.06
N ASP A 95 2.68 -4.87 10.69
CA ASP A 95 2.57 -5.87 11.74
C ASP A 95 1.60 -5.37 12.82
N LYS A 96 0.63 -6.20 13.18
CA LYS A 96 -0.44 -5.82 14.13
C LYS A 96 0.11 -5.38 15.49
N ASP A 97 1.25 -5.93 15.92
CA ASP A 97 1.86 -5.62 17.21
C ASP A 97 2.54 -4.24 17.23
N TYR A 98 2.72 -3.63 16.06
CA TYR A 98 3.40 -2.34 15.91
C TYR A 98 2.50 -1.26 15.31
N ARG A 99 1.20 -1.50 15.22
CA ARG A 99 0.24 -0.52 14.71
C ARG A 99 0.05 0.64 15.68
N ARG A 100 -0.48 1.77 15.15
CA ARG A 100 -0.76 3.02 15.89
C ARG A 100 0.50 3.75 16.36
N HIS A 101 1.63 3.52 15.70
CA HIS A 101 2.89 4.24 15.91
C HIS A 101 3.32 5.04 14.68
N GLY A 102 2.41 5.24 13.73
CA GLY A 102 2.69 6.03 12.53
C GLY A 102 3.48 5.32 11.45
N ILE A 103 3.66 3.99 11.53
CA ILE A 103 4.44 3.23 10.54
C ILE A 103 3.78 3.31 9.15
N ALA A 104 2.45 3.09 9.06
CA ALA A 104 1.74 3.18 7.79
C ALA A 104 1.87 4.59 7.18
N THR A 105 1.70 5.62 8.00
CA THR A 105 1.84 7.01 7.55
C THR A 105 3.25 7.30 7.05
N SER A 106 4.28 6.80 7.73
CA SER A 106 5.67 6.98 7.31
C SER A 106 5.96 6.28 6.00
N LEU A 107 5.45 5.06 5.82
CA LEU A 107 5.56 4.31 4.56
C LEU A 107 4.88 5.05 3.41
N LEU A 108 3.66 5.52 3.63
CA LEU A 108 2.91 6.28 2.63
C LEU A 108 3.58 7.60 2.29
N SER A 109 4.14 8.29 3.28
CA SER A 109 4.90 9.54 3.02
C SER A 109 6.09 9.29 2.10
N ALA A 110 6.84 8.22 2.32
CA ALA A 110 7.96 7.85 1.46
C ALA A 110 7.48 7.54 0.04
N LEU A 111 6.39 6.78 -0.08
CA LEU A 111 5.82 6.43 -1.38
C LEU A 111 5.30 7.67 -2.13
N PHE A 112 4.58 8.56 -1.44
CA PHE A 112 4.06 9.78 -2.06
C PHE A 112 5.19 10.69 -2.54
N GLU A 113 6.27 10.78 -1.78
CA GLU A 113 7.44 11.55 -2.21
C GLU A 113 8.06 10.95 -3.48
N ALA A 114 8.19 9.63 -3.55
CA ALA A 114 8.66 8.95 -4.74
C ALA A 114 7.73 9.17 -5.94
N PHE A 115 6.41 9.14 -5.72
CA PHE A 115 5.43 9.45 -6.76
C PHE A 115 5.60 10.88 -7.28
N LYS A 116 5.74 11.85 -6.38
CA LYS A 116 5.95 13.26 -6.76
C LYS A 116 7.20 13.45 -7.61
N GLN A 117 8.28 12.77 -7.28
CA GLN A 117 9.52 12.82 -8.06
C GLN A 117 9.33 12.31 -9.48
N LYS A 118 8.37 11.42 -9.71
CA LYS A 118 8.01 10.90 -11.03
C LYS A 118 6.87 11.67 -11.69
N LYS A 119 6.48 12.81 -11.12
CA LYS A 119 5.41 13.68 -11.65
C LYS A 119 4.02 13.04 -11.63
N ILE A 120 3.81 12.07 -10.75
CA ILE A 120 2.50 11.49 -10.53
C ILE A 120 1.65 12.52 -9.77
N ASP A 121 0.45 12.79 -10.29
CA ASP A 121 -0.44 13.81 -9.74
C ASP A 121 -1.78 13.24 -9.23
N LEU A 122 -1.97 11.94 -9.36
CA LEU A 122 -3.16 11.26 -8.83
C LEU A 122 -2.79 9.86 -8.36
N VAL A 123 -3.24 9.50 -7.18
CA VAL A 123 -2.99 8.18 -6.58
C VAL A 123 -4.32 7.50 -6.31
N THR A 124 -4.44 6.25 -6.72
CA THR A 124 -5.62 5.43 -6.51
C THR A 124 -5.29 4.24 -5.62
N LEU A 125 -6.29 3.71 -4.95
CA LEU A 125 -6.20 2.45 -4.21
C LEU A 125 -7.59 1.84 -4.07
N SER A 126 -7.62 0.55 -3.76
CA SER A 126 -8.85 -0.14 -3.38
C SER A 126 -8.69 -0.65 -1.95
N VAL A 127 -9.76 -0.52 -1.17
CA VAL A 127 -9.77 -0.98 0.22
C VAL A 127 -11.10 -1.67 0.50
N PRO A 128 -11.08 -2.85 1.17
CA PRO A 128 -12.33 -3.51 1.53
C PRO A 128 -13.17 -2.66 2.47
N VAL A 129 -14.49 -2.66 2.29
CA VAL A 129 -15.42 -1.84 3.08
C VAL A 129 -15.38 -2.16 4.58
N VAL A 130 -14.96 -3.37 4.95
CA VAL A 130 -14.84 -3.79 6.35
C VAL A 130 -13.61 -3.22 7.03
N GLU A 131 -12.64 -2.68 6.28
CA GLU A 131 -11.42 -2.09 6.81
C GLU A 131 -11.65 -0.64 7.23
N ILE A 132 -12.42 -0.46 8.30
CA ILE A 132 -12.87 0.86 8.77
C ILE A 132 -11.70 1.73 9.22
N ALA A 133 -10.73 1.17 9.93
CA ALA A 133 -9.55 1.91 10.38
C ALA A 133 -8.71 2.41 9.20
N ALA A 134 -8.54 1.56 8.17
CA ALA A 134 -7.83 1.95 6.95
C ALA A 134 -8.55 3.08 6.21
N MET A 135 -9.87 2.99 6.08
CA MET A 135 -10.68 4.04 5.46
C MET A 135 -10.52 5.39 6.17
N LYS A 136 -10.53 5.37 7.51
CA LYS A 136 -10.31 6.60 8.29
C LYS A 136 -8.92 7.19 8.06
N MET A 137 -7.91 6.34 8.03
CA MET A 137 -6.53 6.76 7.76
C MET A 137 -6.41 7.40 6.38
N TYR A 138 -6.92 6.73 5.34
CA TYR A 138 -6.86 7.26 3.97
C TYR A 138 -7.64 8.56 3.84
N GLY A 139 -8.81 8.67 4.47
CA GLY A 139 -9.58 9.91 4.50
C GLY A 139 -8.80 11.08 5.10
N LYS A 140 -8.08 10.85 6.20
CA LYS A 140 -7.21 11.86 6.80
C LYS A 140 -6.05 12.27 5.89
N LEU A 141 -5.60 11.38 5.00
CA LEU A 141 -4.56 11.67 4.03
C LEU A 141 -5.11 12.33 2.75
N GLY A 142 -6.40 12.59 2.69
CA GLY A 142 -7.02 13.28 1.57
C GLY A 142 -7.61 12.39 0.48
N PHE A 143 -7.67 11.08 0.71
CA PHE A 143 -8.34 10.18 -0.21
C PHE A 143 -9.85 10.32 -0.12
N GLU A 144 -10.50 10.30 -1.26
CA GLU A 144 -11.96 10.40 -1.37
C GLU A 144 -12.52 9.15 -2.05
N PRO A 145 -13.64 8.60 -1.58
CA PRO A 145 -14.31 7.51 -2.29
C PRO A 145 -14.74 7.97 -3.68
N ARG A 146 -14.43 7.16 -4.70
CA ARG A 146 -14.81 7.50 -6.08
C ARG A 146 -15.75 6.49 -6.71
N ALA A 147 -15.62 5.23 -6.38
CA ALA A 147 -16.46 4.17 -6.92
C ALA A 147 -16.69 3.11 -5.86
N GLN A 148 -17.76 2.37 -6.01
CA GLN A 148 -18.05 1.23 -5.15
C GLN A 148 -18.05 -0.03 -6.00
N PHE A 149 -17.39 -1.05 -5.54
CA PHE A 149 -17.45 -2.38 -6.12
C PHE A 149 -18.58 -3.13 -5.43
N LEU A 150 -19.57 -3.57 -6.20
CA LEU A 150 -20.75 -4.27 -5.68
C LEU A 150 -20.80 -5.67 -6.29
N TRP A 151 -21.21 -6.63 -5.50
CA TRP A 151 -21.41 -7.99 -5.99
C TRP A 151 -22.73 -8.57 -5.51
N LYS A 152 -23.22 -9.55 -6.24
CA LYS A 152 -24.41 -10.29 -5.89
C LYS A 152 -24.22 -11.75 -6.35
N ARG A 153 -24.50 -12.70 -5.48
CA ARG A 153 -24.54 -14.11 -5.89
C ARG A 153 -25.90 -14.36 -6.56
N LEU A 154 -25.86 -15.10 -7.65
CA LEU A 154 -27.07 -15.55 -8.30
C LEU A 154 -27.33 -16.99 -7.85
N ASP A 155 -28.50 -17.23 -7.32
CA ASP A 155 -28.92 -18.58 -6.92
C ASP A 155 -29.19 -19.40 -8.17
N SER A 156 -28.72 -20.62 -8.19
CA SER A 156 -28.94 -21.55 -9.30
C SER A 156 -30.31 -22.22 -9.17
#